data_6528e3c6cedf65444aa54318ab74f836
#
_entry.id   6528e3c6cedf65444aa54318ab74f836
#
_cell.length_a   1.000
_cell.length_b   1.000
_cell.length_c   1.000
_cell.angle_alpha   90.00
_cell.angle_beta   90.00
_cell.angle_gamma   90.00
#
_symmetry.space_group_name_H-M   'P 1'
#
loop_
_entity.id
_entity.type
_entity.pdbx_description
1 polymer ?
#
loop_
_entity_poly.entity_id
_entity_poly.type
_entity_poly.pdbx_seq_one_letter_code
_entity_poly.pdbx_strand_id
1 'polypeptide(L)'
;MPIARAGSSLDLIRVETEDKQALNGLLWKPQTPGDSLVILVPGATTGAALIPLHDYYPLATGLTDSGYSFLIANMRAAYNYPYAEYSDAVKDIAAFVAYAKSEGYTRIAIFGISLGGPRMAQYMAERNDPAIKAVGFIASIPSPYLEFQIRADDADKRRLEDTLKHARELVAQGKGQEPVAFENWFPGGRSFMGTAQSMISFFGAPSDKGTPSSIKYGPQIKVPALVIHGEKDEISFPPNATAIYNSLTASPQRVLIWVPGASHYLTPGPIAEAYAKNVTAWLVKNMPAGPRQ
;
A
#
# COMPACT_ATOMS: atom_id res chain seq x y z
N MET A 1 -2.37 18.82 18.65
CA MET A 1 -1.49 19.39 17.62
C MET A 1 -2.32 19.84 16.43
N PRO A 2 -2.02 20.96 15.77
CA PRO A 2 -2.76 21.36 14.57
C PRO A 2 -2.54 20.30 13.46
N ILE A 3 -3.61 19.93 12.76
CA ILE A 3 -3.61 18.93 11.68
C ILE A 3 -2.87 19.46 10.43
N ALA A 4 -2.72 20.76 10.31
CA ALA A 4 -1.91 21.43 9.29
C ALA A 4 -1.14 22.58 9.92
N ARG A 5 0.09 22.83 9.44
CA ARG A 5 0.88 24.01 9.85
C ARG A 5 0.32 25.29 9.21
N ALA A 6 0.60 26.42 9.81
CA ALA A 6 0.23 27.72 9.23
C ALA A 6 0.77 27.82 7.79
N GLY A 7 -0.15 28.05 6.84
CA GLY A 7 0.16 28.15 5.41
C GLY A 7 0.07 26.84 4.59
N SER A 8 -0.05 25.67 5.21
CA SER A 8 -0.41 24.42 4.51
C SER A 8 -1.92 24.18 4.57
N SER A 9 -2.48 23.45 3.58
CA SER A 9 -3.87 23.05 3.58
C SER A 9 -4.02 21.52 3.69
N LEU A 10 -5.18 21.11 4.20
CA LEU A 10 -5.64 19.72 4.23
C LEU A 10 -7.01 19.67 3.59
N ASP A 11 -7.09 18.98 2.46
CA ASP A 11 -8.30 18.88 1.67
C ASP A 11 -8.84 17.44 1.69
N LEU A 12 -10.14 17.31 1.89
CA LEU A 12 -10.85 16.06 1.60
C LEU A 12 -11.18 16.03 0.11
N ILE A 13 -10.63 15.05 -0.59
CA ILE A 13 -10.88 14.88 -2.02
C ILE A 13 -11.81 13.70 -2.28
N ARG A 14 -12.47 13.73 -3.43
CA ARG A 14 -13.28 12.62 -3.94
C ARG A 14 -12.85 12.30 -5.36
N VAL A 15 -12.70 11.01 -5.64
CA VAL A 15 -12.39 10.48 -6.96
C VAL A 15 -13.40 9.41 -7.34
N GLU A 16 -13.57 9.16 -8.63
CA GLU A 16 -14.37 8.06 -9.16
C GLU A 16 -13.46 7.12 -9.93
N THR A 17 -13.57 5.83 -9.67
CA THR A 17 -12.82 4.79 -10.38
C THR A 17 -13.44 4.50 -11.75
N GLU A 18 -12.70 3.80 -12.63
CA GLU A 18 -13.17 3.38 -13.95
C GLU A 18 -14.43 2.48 -13.88
N ASP A 19 -14.63 1.77 -12.78
CA ASP A 19 -15.82 0.95 -12.48
C ASP A 19 -16.83 1.65 -11.57
N LYS A 20 -16.80 3.01 -11.53
CA LYS A 20 -17.78 3.87 -10.88
C LYS A 20 -17.87 3.78 -9.35
N GLN A 21 -16.79 3.36 -8.71
CA GLN A 21 -16.70 3.45 -7.24
C GLN A 21 -16.25 4.86 -6.83
N ALA A 22 -16.99 5.45 -5.90
CA ALA A 22 -16.59 6.72 -5.30
C ALA A 22 -15.64 6.47 -4.13
N LEU A 23 -14.45 7.06 -4.19
CA LEU A 23 -13.44 6.97 -3.17
C LEU A 23 -13.09 8.36 -2.64
N ASN A 24 -12.63 8.41 -1.40
CA ASN A 24 -12.15 9.66 -0.79
C ASN A 24 -10.66 9.55 -0.46
N GLY A 25 -10.00 10.70 -0.34
CA GLY A 25 -8.63 10.77 0.11
C GLY A 25 -8.39 12.06 0.89
N LEU A 26 -7.31 12.09 1.67
CA LEU A 26 -6.85 13.29 2.36
C LEU A 26 -5.59 13.79 1.68
N LEU A 27 -5.61 15.05 1.26
CA LEU A 27 -4.52 15.70 0.54
C LEU A 27 -3.95 16.86 1.37
N TRP A 28 -2.73 16.69 1.85
CA TRP A 28 -1.91 17.77 2.41
C TRP A 28 -1.17 18.49 1.29
N LYS A 29 -1.27 19.81 1.27
CA LYS A 29 -0.54 20.65 0.32
C LYS A 29 0.46 21.54 1.09
N PRO A 30 1.70 21.67 0.59
CA PRO A 30 2.64 22.67 1.14
C PRO A 30 2.11 24.10 0.89
N GLN A 31 2.68 25.07 1.59
CA GLN A 31 2.32 26.48 1.43
C GLN A 31 2.43 26.96 -0.04
N THR A 32 3.43 26.47 -0.74
CA THR A 32 3.61 26.69 -2.19
C THR A 32 3.60 25.33 -2.88
N PRO A 33 2.45 24.88 -3.41
CA PRO A 33 2.37 23.60 -4.09
C PRO A 33 3.24 23.57 -5.34
N GLY A 34 4.09 22.53 -5.42
CA GLY A 34 4.85 22.19 -6.63
C GLY A 34 4.13 21.16 -7.51
N ASP A 35 4.85 20.59 -8.46
CA ASP A 35 4.40 19.56 -9.39
C ASP A 35 4.50 18.14 -8.84
N SER A 36 4.93 17.99 -7.59
CA SER A 36 5.32 16.70 -7.00
C SER A 36 4.34 16.25 -5.91
N LEU A 37 3.86 15.03 -6.04
CA LEU A 37 2.90 14.40 -5.13
C LEU A 37 3.40 13.03 -4.66
N VAL A 38 3.18 12.71 -3.40
CA VAL A 38 3.32 11.37 -2.85
C VAL A 38 1.94 10.81 -2.53
N ILE A 39 1.59 9.67 -3.11
CA ILE A 39 0.36 8.92 -2.82
C ILE A 39 0.71 7.78 -1.88
N LEU A 40 0.08 7.73 -0.71
CA LEU A 40 0.18 6.61 0.24
C LEU A 40 -0.99 5.66 0.01
N VAL A 41 -0.66 4.42 -0.34
CA VAL A 41 -1.60 3.29 -0.43
C VAL A 41 -1.59 2.57 0.92
N PRO A 42 -2.71 2.58 1.66
CA PRO A 42 -2.76 2.05 3.01
C PRO A 42 -2.66 0.52 3.05
N GLY A 43 -2.33 0.00 4.23
CA GLY A 43 -2.28 -1.43 4.54
C GLY A 43 -3.66 -2.07 4.61
N ALA A 44 -3.84 -3.00 5.53
CA ALA A 44 -5.01 -3.87 5.73
C ALA A 44 -6.38 -3.22 5.39
N THR A 45 -7.37 -3.59 6.11
CA THR A 45 -8.77 -3.17 5.91
C THR A 45 -9.06 -1.74 6.38
N THR A 46 -8.13 -1.15 7.11
CA THR A 46 -8.25 0.18 7.69
C THR A 46 -7.84 1.27 6.71
N GLY A 47 -8.34 1.20 5.50
CA GLY A 47 -8.16 2.28 4.53
C GLY A 47 -8.83 3.59 4.90
N ALA A 48 -9.17 3.78 6.16
CA ALA A 48 -9.67 5.05 6.61
C ALA A 48 -8.52 6.06 6.61
N ALA A 49 -8.41 6.85 5.56
CA ALA A 49 -7.54 8.02 5.52
C ALA A 49 -7.76 8.94 6.75
N LEU A 50 -8.88 8.76 7.43
CA LEU A 50 -9.30 9.55 8.59
C LEU A 50 -8.91 8.91 9.94
N ILE A 51 -8.40 7.68 9.98
CA ILE A 51 -8.05 6.96 11.20
C ILE A 51 -6.74 6.17 10.97
N PRO A 52 -5.72 6.31 11.77
CA PRO A 52 -5.39 7.39 12.69
C PRO A 52 -4.52 8.44 11.99
N LEU A 53 -5.03 9.61 11.78
CA LEU A 53 -4.27 10.74 11.17
C LEU A 53 -2.93 10.99 11.85
N HIS A 54 -2.86 10.76 13.14
CA HIS A 54 -1.65 11.02 13.93
C HIS A 54 -0.46 10.10 13.55
N ASP A 55 -0.70 8.89 13.06
CA ASP A 55 0.38 7.96 12.66
C ASP A 55 1.10 8.44 11.40
N TYR A 56 0.38 9.11 10.50
CA TYR A 56 0.95 9.63 9.25
C TYR A 56 1.36 11.09 9.32
N TYR A 57 1.07 11.77 10.43
CA TYR A 57 1.36 13.20 10.58
C TYR A 57 2.85 13.56 10.43
N PRO A 58 3.80 12.83 11.03
CA PRO A 58 5.23 13.09 10.79
C PRO A 58 5.63 12.95 9.32
N LEU A 59 5.07 11.98 8.61
CA LEU A 59 5.33 11.80 7.18
C LEU A 59 4.71 12.94 6.36
N ALA A 60 3.45 13.29 6.63
CA ALA A 60 2.77 14.40 5.97
C ALA A 60 3.53 15.72 6.14
N THR A 61 3.95 16.04 7.37
CA THR A 61 4.69 17.27 7.66
C THR A 61 6.08 17.27 7.03
N GLY A 62 6.83 16.17 7.14
CA GLY A 62 8.15 16.05 6.53
C GLY A 62 8.12 16.22 5.01
N LEU A 63 7.12 15.66 4.35
CA LEU A 63 6.93 15.79 2.91
C LEU A 63 6.50 17.19 2.51
N THR A 64 5.51 17.79 3.20
CA THR A 64 5.05 19.15 2.87
C THR A 64 6.10 20.21 3.16
N ASP A 65 6.88 20.08 4.24
CA ASP A 65 8.03 20.95 4.53
C ASP A 65 9.12 20.86 3.44
N SER A 66 9.16 19.73 2.71
CA SER A 66 10.10 19.48 1.59
C SER A 66 9.50 19.78 0.21
N GLY A 67 8.31 20.42 0.15
CA GLY A 67 7.67 20.86 -1.09
C GLY A 67 6.83 19.82 -1.82
N TYR A 68 6.61 18.64 -1.23
CA TYR A 68 5.72 17.62 -1.79
C TYR A 68 4.30 17.80 -1.26
N SER A 69 3.32 17.66 -2.13
CA SER A 69 1.96 17.32 -1.67
C SER A 69 1.92 15.86 -1.23
N PHE A 70 1.06 15.55 -0.25
CA PHE A 70 0.93 14.19 0.28
C PHE A 70 -0.53 13.78 0.32
N LEU A 71 -0.87 12.67 -0.33
CA LEU A 71 -2.21 12.13 -0.44
C LEU A 71 -2.30 10.75 0.20
N ILE A 72 -3.17 10.60 1.18
CA ILE A 72 -3.56 9.28 1.69
C ILE A 72 -4.80 8.83 0.94
N ALA A 73 -4.67 7.77 0.17
CA ALA A 73 -5.76 7.16 -0.59
C ALA A 73 -6.64 6.31 0.32
N ASN A 74 -7.97 6.46 0.23
CA ASN A 74 -8.91 5.57 0.91
C ASN A 74 -9.43 4.55 -0.10
N MET A 75 -8.94 3.33 0.00
CA MET A 75 -9.24 2.27 -0.95
C MET A 75 -10.65 1.72 -0.76
N ARG A 76 -11.28 1.18 -1.81
CA ARG A 76 -12.64 0.59 -1.73
C ARG A 76 -12.77 -0.49 -0.65
N ALA A 77 -11.71 -1.22 -0.36
CA ALA A 77 -11.68 -2.21 0.71
C ALA A 77 -12.01 -1.62 2.09
N ALA A 78 -11.86 -0.31 2.29
CA ALA A 78 -12.27 0.36 3.53
C ALA A 78 -13.79 0.44 3.68
N TYR A 79 -14.52 0.44 2.57
CA TYR A 79 -15.97 0.62 2.55
C TYR A 79 -16.72 -0.67 2.24
N ASN A 80 -16.08 -1.55 1.48
CA ASN A 80 -16.72 -2.72 0.90
C ASN A 80 -15.92 -4.01 1.13
N TYR A 81 -15.19 -4.05 2.22
CA TYR A 81 -14.63 -5.28 2.75
C TYR A 81 -15.75 -6.15 3.20
N PRO A 82 -16.20 -7.14 2.85
CA PRO A 82 -15.71 -8.39 2.36
C PRO A 82 -15.89 -8.65 0.84
N TYR A 83 -16.48 -7.75 0.11
CA TYR A 83 -16.82 -7.96 -1.31
C TYR A 83 -15.74 -7.47 -2.27
N ALA A 84 -14.89 -6.54 -1.83
CA ALA A 84 -13.81 -6.02 -2.65
C ALA A 84 -12.76 -7.10 -2.94
N GLU A 85 -12.42 -7.26 -4.20
CA GLU A 85 -11.25 -8.04 -4.57
C GLU A 85 -9.98 -7.25 -4.29
N TYR A 86 -8.92 -7.96 -3.93
CA TYR A 86 -7.65 -7.29 -3.65
C TYR A 86 -7.08 -6.61 -4.91
N SER A 87 -7.28 -7.22 -6.08
CA SER A 87 -6.90 -6.70 -7.39
C SER A 87 -7.61 -5.41 -7.81
N ASP A 88 -8.77 -5.11 -7.22
CA ASP A 88 -9.47 -3.83 -7.48
C ASP A 88 -8.66 -2.61 -7.05
N ALA A 89 -7.67 -2.80 -6.18
CA ALA A 89 -6.75 -1.75 -5.80
C ALA A 89 -6.03 -1.10 -6.99
N VAL A 90 -5.85 -1.80 -8.10
CA VAL A 90 -5.28 -1.24 -9.34
C VAL A 90 -6.17 -0.13 -9.89
N LYS A 91 -7.49 -0.32 -9.89
CA LYS A 91 -8.46 0.70 -10.33
C LYS A 91 -8.51 1.87 -9.35
N ASP A 92 -8.43 1.57 -8.05
CA ASP A 92 -8.46 2.59 -7.01
C ASP A 92 -7.24 3.50 -7.10
N ILE A 93 -6.04 2.92 -7.19
CA ILE A 93 -4.79 3.69 -7.36
C ILE A 93 -4.84 4.50 -8.65
N ALA A 94 -5.34 3.91 -9.76
CA ALA A 94 -5.47 4.59 -11.03
C ALA A 94 -6.36 5.85 -10.93
N ALA A 95 -7.45 5.81 -10.16
CA ALA A 95 -8.32 6.96 -9.95
C ALA A 95 -7.59 8.10 -9.20
N PHE A 96 -6.81 7.79 -8.16
CA PHE A 96 -6.01 8.80 -7.46
C PHE A 96 -4.87 9.36 -8.31
N VAL A 97 -4.23 8.54 -9.14
CA VAL A 97 -3.21 9.00 -10.10
C VAL A 97 -3.85 9.89 -11.17
N ALA A 98 -5.02 9.53 -11.70
CA ALA A 98 -5.75 10.37 -12.66
C ALA A 98 -6.13 11.73 -12.06
N TYR A 99 -6.63 11.73 -10.83
CA TYR A 99 -6.89 12.96 -10.07
C TYR A 99 -5.61 13.80 -9.91
N ALA A 100 -4.52 13.19 -9.49
CA ALA A 100 -3.25 13.90 -9.34
C ALA A 100 -2.81 14.57 -10.65
N LYS A 101 -2.93 13.87 -11.77
CA LYS A 101 -2.61 14.41 -13.11
C LYS A 101 -3.54 15.56 -13.51
N SER A 102 -4.85 15.48 -13.22
CA SER A 102 -5.81 16.57 -13.48
C SER A 102 -5.54 17.80 -12.63
N GLU A 103 -4.97 17.63 -11.44
CA GLU A 103 -4.51 18.73 -10.57
C GLU A 103 -3.12 19.27 -10.96
N GLY A 104 -2.52 18.81 -12.05
CA GLY A 104 -1.24 19.32 -12.56
C GLY A 104 0.01 18.70 -11.90
N TYR A 105 -0.13 17.60 -11.17
CA TYR A 105 1.04 16.85 -10.68
C TYR A 105 1.63 16.02 -11.81
N THR A 106 2.90 16.27 -12.14
CA THR A 106 3.64 15.59 -13.22
C THR A 106 4.68 14.59 -12.68
N ARG A 107 4.95 14.65 -11.39
CA ARG A 107 5.95 13.83 -10.68
C ARG A 107 5.28 13.19 -9.48
N ILE A 108 4.92 11.92 -9.61
CA ILE A 108 4.17 11.19 -8.59
C ILE A 108 5.06 10.08 -8.04
N ALA A 109 5.15 9.99 -6.72
CA ALA A 109 5.64 8.79 -6.04
C ALA A 109 4.46 8.03 -5.43
N ILE A 110 4.51 6.70 -5.45
CA ILE A 110 3.52 5.86 -4.76
C ILE A 110 4.23 5.07 -3.66
N PHE A 111 3.73 5.17 -2.45
CA PHE A 111 4.21 4.41 -1.30
C PHE A 111 3.12 3.46 -0.82
N GLY A 112 3.45 2.18 -0.69
CA GLY A 112 2.56 1.17 -0.13
C GLY A 112 3.00 0.77 1.27
N ILE A 113 2.13 0.95 2.27
CA ILE A 113 2.38 0.47 3.62
C ILE A 113 1.74 -0.91 3.84
N SER A 114 2.46 -1.84 4.45
CA SER A 114 1.95 -3.19 4.77
C SER A 114 1.36 -3.86 3.52
N LEU A 115 0.07 -4.23 3.54
CA LEU A 115 -0.69 -4.74 2.38
C LEU A 115 -0.82 -3.74 1.21
N GLY A 116 -0.51 -2.47 1.42
CA GLY A 116 -0.44 -1.47 0.35
C GLY A 116 0.71 -1.72 -0.63
N GLY A 117 1.80 -2.34 -0.18
CA GLY A 117 2.95 -2.64 -1.05
C GLY A 117 2.61 -3.59 -2.20
N PRO A 118 2.00 -4.77 -1.96
CA PRO A 118 1.57 -5.65 -3.05
C PRO A 118 0.54 -5.00 -4.00
N ARG A 119 -0.37 -4.16 -3.48
CA ARG A 119 -1.33 -3.38 -4.29
C ARG A 119 -0.62 -2.42 -5.25
N MET A 120 0.32 -1.66 -4.70
CA MET A 120 1.15 -0.74 -5.47
C MET A 120 1.97 -1.48 -6.52
N ALA A 121 2.61 -2.59 -6.14
CA ALA A 121 3.45 -3.38 -7.06
C ALA A 121 2.63 -3.91 -8.25
N GLN A 122 1.40 -4.38 -8.01
CA GLN A 122 0.49 -4.80 -9.06
C GLN A 122 0.10 -3.62 -9.97
N TYR A 123 -0.26 -2.48 -9.39
CA TYR A 123 -0.55 -1.27 -10.16
C TYR A 123 0.61 -0.88 -11.08
N MET A 124 1.83 -0.87 -10.56
CA MET A 124 3.02 -0.53 -11.34
C MET A 124 3.24 -1.48 -12.52
N ALA A 125 3.00 -2.78 -12.32
CA ALA A 125 3.14 -3.78 -13.38
C ALA A 125 2.06 -3.67 -14.46
N GLU A 126 0.81 -3.38 -14.07
CA GLU A 126 -0.33 -3.39 -14.99
C GLU A 126 -0.52 -2.05 -15.73
N ARG A 127 -0.18 -0.91 -15.10
CA ARG A 127 -0.46 0.42 -15.66
C ARG A 127 0.76 1.12 -16.25
N ASN A 128 1.95 0.89 -15.69
CA ASN A 128 3.22 1.48 -16.16
C ASN A 128 3.10 2.99 -16.50
N ASP A 129 2.42 3.77 -15.64
CA ASP A 129 2.14 5.20 -15.89
C ASP A 129 3.44 6.03 -15.81
N PRO A 130 3.81 6.79 -16.85
CA PRO A 130 5.06 7.55 -16.88
C PRO A 130 5.11 8.72 -15.89
N ALA A 131 3.98 9.14 -15.31
CA ALA A 131 3.97 10.14 -14.24
C ALA A 131 4.55 9.60 -12.92
N ILE A 132 4.59 8.27 -12.75
CA ILE A 132 5.19 7.66 -11.56
C ILE A 132 6.71 7.67 -11.70
N LYS A 133 7.37 8.35 -10.79
CA LYS A 133 8.83 8.57 -10.79
C LYS A 133 9.57 7.81 -9.70
N ALA A 134 8.87 7.37 -8.66
CA ALA A 134 9.46 6.63 -7.54
C ALA A 134 8.40 5.78 -6.84
N VAL A 135 8.83 4.70 -6.19
CA VAL A 135 7.96 3.86 -5.35
C VAL A 135 8.61 3.56 -4.01
N GLY A 136 7.78 3.28 -2.99
CA GLY A 136 8.26 2.90 -1.68
C GLY A 136 7.42 1.81 -1.04
N PHE A 137 8.09 0.87 -0.39
CA PHE A 137 7.51 -0.21 0.41
C PHE A 137 7.81 0.09 1.88
N ILE A 138 6.79 0.44 2.67
CA ILE A 138 6.91 0.77 4.09
C ILE A 138 6.34 -0.37 4.90
N ALA A 139 7.14 -1.04 5.73
CA ALA A 139 6.71 -2.18 6.55
C ALA A 139 5.84 -3.16 5.74
N SER A 140 6.21 -3.40 4.48
CA SER A 140 5.38 -4.11 3.50
C SER A 140 5.55 -5.62 3.58
N ILE A 141 4.50 -6.34 3.22
CA ILE A 141 4.50 -7.79 3.06
C ILE A 141 4.70 -8.19 1.60
N PRO A 142 5.19 -9.41 1.32
CA PRO A 142 5.35 -9.91 -0.05
C PRO A 142 3.99 -10.20 -0.72
N SER A 143 3.08 -10.85 0.00
CA SER A 143 1.65 -11.05 -0.31
C SER A 143 0.96 -11.63 0.94
N PRO A 144 -0.36 -11.56 1.07
CA PRO A 144 -1.07 -12.21 2.18
C PRO A 144 -0.79 -13.72 2.27
N TYR A 145 -0.76 -14.40 1.13
CA TYR A 145 -0.45 -15.84 1.05
C TYR A 145 0.95 -16.14 1.59
N LEU A 146 1.98 -15.47 1.05
CA LEU A 146 3.38 -15.73 1.45
C LEU A 146 3.62 -15.36 2.92
N GLU A 147 3.04 -14.27 3.39
CA GLU A 147 3.11 -13.87 4.80
C GLU A 147 2.53 -14.95 5.72
N PHE A 148 1.37 -15.50 5.34
CA PHE A 148 0.74 -16.56 6.09
C PHE A 148 1.58 -17.85 6.07
N GLN A 149 2.18 -18.22 4.93
CA GLN A 149 3.04 -19.39 4.81
C GLN A 149 4.29 -19.33 5.71
N ILE A 150 4.82 -18.15 5.95
CA ILE A 150 5.99 -17.97 6.85
C ILE A 150 5.58 -18.15 8.31
N ARG A 151 4.38 -17.67 8.68
CA ARG A 151 3.94 -17.56 10.06
C ARG A 151 3.16 -18.76 10.57
N ALA A 152 2.38 -19.40 9.71
CA ALA A 152 1.46 -20.47 10.05
C ALA A 152 2.18 -21.80 10.27
N ASP A 153 1.64 -22.60 11.18
CA ASP A 153 2.01 -24.00 11.30
C ASP A 153 1.42 -24.86 10.15
N ASP A 154 1.76 -26.14 10.11
CA ASP A 154 1.33 -27.03 9.03
C ASP A 154 -0.19 -27.30 9.06
N ALA A 155 -0.84 -27.23 10.21
CA ALA A 155 -2.30 -27.39 10.31
C ALA A 155 -3.01 -26.17 9.74
N ASP A 156 -2.54 -24.98 10.06
CA ASP A 156 -3.06 -23.72 9.56
C ASP A 156 -2.83 -23.59 8.04
N LYS A 157 -1.67 -24.01 7.53
CA LYS A 157 -1.40 -24.03 6.09
C LYS A 157 -2.38 -24.94 5.35
N ARG A 158 -2.62 -26.16 5.85
CA ARG A 158 -3.62 -27.07 5.28
C ARG A 158 -5.02 -26.45 5.30
N ARG A 159 -5.42 -25.83 6.41
CA ARG A 159 -6.71 -25.12 6.53
C ARG A 159 -6.86 -24.02 5.49
N LEU A 160 -5.80 -23.24 5.21
CA LEU A 160 -5.82 -22.25 4.14
C LEU A 160 -6.05 -22.89 2.78
N GLU A 161 -5.30 -23.95 2.45
CA GLU A 161 -5.44 -24.63 1.16
C GLU A 161 -6.84 -25.25 0.97
N ASP A 162 -7.41 -25.86 2.02
CA ASP A 162 -8.77 -26.40 2.00
C ASP A 162 -9.81 -25.28 1.79
N THR A 163 -9.63 -24.14 2.46
CA THR A 163 -10.50 -22.98 2.30
C THR A 163 -10.40 -22.40 0.89
N LEU A 164 -9.21 -22.28 0.33
CA LEU A 164 -8.99 -21.82 -1.04
C LEU A 164 -9.56 -22.79 -2.07
N LYS A 165 -9.42 -24.09 -1.84
CA LYS A 165 -10.03 -25.13 -2.69
C LYS A 165 -11.55 -24.98 -2.70
N HIS A 166 -12.18 -24.89 -1.54
CA HIS A 166 -13.63 -24.68 -1.42
C HIS A 166 -14.07 -23.38 -2.13
N ALA A 167 -13.35 -22.29 -1.94
CA ALA A 167 -13.66 -21.03 -2.60
C ALA A 167 -13.57 -21.15 -4.15
N ARG A 168 -12.55 -21.85 -4.68
CA ARG A 168 -12.42 -22.10 -6.12
C ARG A 168 -13.57 -22.97 -6.66
N GLU A 169 -14.02 -23.96 -5.90
CA GLU A 169 -15.18 -24.81 -6.26
C GLU A 169 -16.47 -23.97 -6.35
N LEU A 170 -16.68 -23.05 -5.38
CA LEU A 170 -17.82 -22.14 -5.43
C LEU A 170 -17.77 -21.21 -6.66
N VAL A 171 -16.61 -20.63 -6.94
CA VAL A 171 -16.44 -19.76 -8.12
C VAL A 171 -16.68 -20.56 -9.42
N ALA A 172 -16.18 -21.78 -9.55
CA ALA A 172 -16.40 -22.64 -10.70
C ALA A 172 -17.89 -23.02 -10.93
N GLN A 173 -18.69 -23.02 -9.85
CA GLN A 173 -20.15 -23.22 -9.88
C GLN A 173 -20.95 -21.93 -10.15
N GLY A 174 -20.28 -20.78 -10.40
CA GLY A 174 -20.95 -19.48 -10.54
C GLY A 174 -21.40 -18.86 -9.21
N LYS A 175 -20.94 -19.39 -8.07
CA LYS A 175 -21.28 -18.98 -6.71
C LYS A 175 -20.18 -18.12 -6.06
N GLY A 176 -19.46 -17.34 -6.83
CA GLY A 176 -18.33 -16.55 -6.35
C GLY A 176 -18.68 -15.53 -5.26
N GLN A 177 -19.95 -15.17 -5.12
CA GLN A 177 -20.45 -14.26 -4.08
C GLN A 177 -20.88 -14.96 -2.77
N GLU A 178 -20.82 -16.29 -2.73
CA GLU A 178 -21.10 -17.02 -1.49
C GLU A 178 -20.06 -16.72 -0.42
N PRO A 179 -20.48 -16.60 0.87
CA PRO A 179 -19.58 -16.25 1.95
C PRO A 179 -18.60 -17.39 2.25
N VAL A 180 -17.35 -16.99 2.48
CA VAL A 180 -16.27 -17.87 2.94
C VAL A 180 -15.59 -17.21 4.14
N ALA A 181 -15.35 -17.99 5.18
CA ALA A 181 -14.62 -17.55 6.36
C ALA A 181 -13.27 -18.28 6.48
N PHE A 182 -12.24 -17.56 6.88
CA PHE A 182 -10.95 -18.10 7.26
C PHE A 182 -10.55 -17.56 8.62
N GLU A 183 -10.67 -18.39 9.64
CA GLU A 183 -10.45 -18.02 11.03
C GLU A 183 -8.96 -17.93 11.38
N ASN A 184 -8.65 -17.04 12.32
CA ASN A 184 -7.32 -16.90 12.93
C ASN A 184 -6.19 -16.70 11.91
N TRP A 185 -6.46 -16.03 10.79
CA TRP A 185 -5.44 -15.80 9.77
C TRP A 185 -4.40 -14.76 10.19
N PHE A 186 -4.72 -13.92 11.18
CA PHE A 186 -3.86 -12.84 11.63
C PHE A 186 -3.58 -12.94 13.13
N PRO A 187 -2.41 -12.50 13.62
CA PRO A 187 -2.12 -12.48 15.06
C PRO A 187 -3.20 -11.77 15.85
N GLY A 188 -3.57 -12.34 17.01
CA GLY A 188 -4.67 -11.85 17.83
C GLY A 188 -6.06 -12.40 17.47
N GLY A 189 -6.13 -13.48 16.67
CA GLY A 189 -7.37 -14.23 16.42
C GLY A 189 -8.32 -13.56 15.44
N ARG A 190 -7.83 -12.66 14.58
CA ARG A 190 -8.67 -12.02 13.55
C ARG A 190 -8.99 -13.00 12.44
N SER A 191 -10.26 -13.03 12.05
CA SER A 191 -10.76 -13.86 10.95
C SER A 191 -10.98 -13.03 9.70
N PHE A 192 -10.72 -13.63 8.54
CA PHE A 192 -11.18 -13.10 7.27
C PHE A 192 -12.60 -13.60 7.04
N MET A 193 -13.50 -12.69 6.69
CA MET A 193 -14.84 -13.00 6.21
C MET A 193 -15.05 -12.26 4.91
N GLY A 194 -15.39 -12.98 3.86
CA GLY A 194 -15.59 -12.40 2.55
C GLY A 194 -16.34 -13.34 1.63
N THR A 195 -16.42 -12.98 0.36
CA THR A 195 -16.95 -13.88 -0.67
C THR A 195 -15.89 -14.88 -1.11
N ALA A 196 -16.30 -15.97 -1.75
CA ALA A 196 -15.36 -16.93 -2.34
C ALA A 196 -14.39 -16.24 -3.33
N GLN A 197 -14.88 -15.29 -4.11
CA GLN A 197 -14.07 -14.50 -5.04
C GLN A 197 -13.04 -13.63 -4.30
N SER A 198 -13.47 -12.90 -3.27
CA SER A 198 -12.57 -12.06 -2.48
C SER A 198 -11.54 -12.88 -1.69
N MET A 199 -11.92 -14.08 -1.20
CA MET A 199 -11.00 -15.02 -0.54
C MET A 199 -9.85 -15.44 -1.47
N ILE A 200 -10.17 -15.83 -2.71
CA ILE A 200 -9.16 -16.20 -3.70
C ILE A 200 -8.28 -15.00 -4.05
N SER A 201 -8.89 -13.84 -4.27
CA SER A 201 -8.17 -12.61 -4.59
C SER A 201 -7.20 -12.19 -3.48
N PHE A 202 -7.57 -12.41 -2.22
CA PHE A 202 -6.76 -12.01 -1.07
C PHE A 202 -5.66 -13.02 -0.72
N PHE A 203 -6.01 -14.31 -0.66
CA PHE A 203 -5.12 -15.37 -0.20
C PHE A 203 -4.62 -16.32 -1.29
N GLY A 204 -4.98 -16.11 -2.56
CA GLY A 204 -4.46 -16.91 -3.66
C GLY A 204 -2.93 -16.87 -3.73
N ALA A 205 -2.33 -17.95 -4.19
CA ALA A 205 -0.88 -18.02 -4.37
C ALA A 205 -0.41 -16.96 -5.38
N PRO A 206 0.83 -16.46 -5.28
CA PRO A 206 1.36 -15.49 -6.25
C PRO A 206 1.33 -15.96 -7.71
N SER A 207 1.31 -17.27 -7.95
CA SER A 207 1.13 -17.87 -9.26
C SER A 207 -0.28 -17.67 -9.85
N ASP A 208 -1.29 -17.45 -8.99
CA ASP A 208 -2.66 -17.28 -9.42
C ASP A 208 -2.81 -15.91 -10.12
N LYS A 209 -3.69 -15.87 -11.13
CA LYS A 209 -3.95 -14.64 -11.87
C LYS A 209 -4.65 -13.62 -10.97
N GLY A 210 -4.17 -12.38 -11.02
CA GLY A 210 -4.80 -11.26 -10.31
C GLY A 210 -4.45 -11.15 -8.82
N THR A 211 -3.67 -12.08 -8.26
CA THR A 211 -3.25 -11.97 -6.86
C THR A 211 -2.12 -10.94 -6.71
N PRO A 212 -2.27 -9.95 -5.83
CA PRO A 212 -1.22 -8.98 -5.57
C PRO A 212 -0.01 -9.63 -4.90
N SER A 213 1.19 -9.27 -5.37
CA SER A 213 2.43 -9.71 -4.75
C SER A 213 3.56 -8.75 -5.06
N SER A 214 4.21 -8.22 -4.04
CA SER A 214 5.40 -7.38 -4.19
C SER A 214 6.53 -8.13 -4.89
N ILE A 215 6.67 -9.44 -4.62
CA ILE A 215 7.73 -10.26 -5.21
C ILE A 215 7.45 -10.61 -6.67
N LYS A 216 6.21 -10.99 -7.00
CA LYS A 216 5.80 -11.31 -8.39
C LYS A 216 5.97 -10.13 -9.32
N TYR A 217 5.59 -8.93 -8.86
CA TYR A 217 5.60 -7.72 -9.67
C TYR A 217 6.86 -6.87 -9.51
N GLY A 218 7.66 -7.11 -8.49
CA GLY A 218 8.91 -6.40 -8.24
C GLY A 218 9.84 -6.30 -9.46
N PRO A 219 10.06 -7.39 -10.25
CA PRO A 219 10.89 -7.33 -11.45
C PRO A 219 10.38 -6.41 -12.56
N GLN A 220 9.14 -5.92 -12.47
CA GLN A 220 8.54 -5.02 -13.46
C GLN A 220 8.62 -3.54 -13.04
N ILE A 221 9.09 -3.24 -11.83
CA ILE A 221 9.25 -1.88 -11.32
C ILE A 221 10.54 -1.28 -11.88
N LYS A 222 10.39 -0.28 -12.76
CA LYS A 222 11.47 0.36 -13.52
C LYS A 222 11.83 1.76 -13.04
N VAL A 223 11.34 2.16 -11.89
CA VAL A 223 11.64 3.46 -11.26
C VAL A 223 12.45 3.25 -9.98
N PRO A 224 13.11 4.29 -9.44
CA PRO A 224 13.74 4.20 -8.12
C PRO A 224 12.80 3.64 -7.06
N ALA A 225 13.29 2.72 -6.24
CA ALA A 225 12.50 2.01 -5.25
C ALA A 225 13.14 2.03 -3.86
N LEU A 226 12.35 2.40 -2.86
CA LEU A 226 12.70 2.33 -1.45
C LEU A 226 11.99 1.15 -0.80
N VAL A 227 12.74 0.37 -0.01
CA VAL A 227 12.17 -0.55 0.99
C VAL A 227 12.61 -0.03 2.34
N ILE A 228 11.66 0.28 3.23
CA ILE A 228 11.94 0.73 4.59
C ILE A 228 11.14 -0.09 5.59
N HIS A 229 11.81 -0.63 6.59
CA HIS A 229 11.24 -1.68 7.45
C HIS A 229 11.74 -1.60 8.87
N GLY A 230 10.89 -1.98 9.83
CA GLY A 230 11.25 -2.07 11.23
C GLY A 230 12.05 -3.34 11.54
N GLU A 231 13.12 -3.21 12.33
CA GLU A 231 13.92 -4.38 12.73
C GLU A 231 13.15 -5.37 13.63
N LYS A 232 12.13 -4.88 14.34
CA LYS A 232 11.30 -5.66 15.26
C LYS A 232 9.86 -5.79 14.75
N ASP A 233 9.67 -5.76 13.42
CA ASP A 233 8.34 -5.94 12.84
C ASP A 233 7.85 -7.37 13.06
N GLU A 234 6.82 -7.51 13.89
CA GLU A 234 6.23 -8.77 14.32
C GLU A 234 5.06 -9.22 13.43
N ILE A 235 4.67 -8.39 12.47
CA ILE A 235 3.57 -8.66 11.53
C ILE A 235 4.12 -8.98 10.15
N SER A 236 4.90 -8.07 9.58
CA SER A 236 5.66 -8.33 8.38
C SER A 236 7.11 -8.61 8.75
N PHE A 237 7.44 -9.88 8.90
CA PHE A 237 8.76 -10.27 9.40
C PHE A 237 9.91 -9.67 8.57
N PRO A 238 11.04 -9.28 9.21
CA PRO A 238 12.18 -8.67 8.54
C PRO A 238 12.66 -9.38 7.25
N PRO A 239 12.67 -10.71 7.12
CA PRO A 239 13.00 -11.39 5.87
C PRO A 239 12.13 -10.97 4.66
N ASN A 240 10.91 -10.53 4.90
CA ASN A 240 10.01 -10.03 3.84
C ASN A 240 10.56 -8.78 3.15
N ALA A 241 11.13 -7.85 3.92
CA ALA A 241 11.75 -6.65 3.37
C ALA A 241 12.94 -7.02 2.46
N THR A 242 13.76 -7.96 2.88
CA THR A 242 14.87 -8.47 2.07
C THR A 242 14.36 -9.14 0.79
N ALA A 243 13.30 -9.95 0.88
CA ALA A 243 12.71 -10.61 -0.29
C ALA A 243 12.12 -9.59 -1.27
N ILE A 244 11.42 -8.57 -0.80
CA ILE A 244 10.90 -7.47 -1.63
C ILE A 244 12.07 -6.74 -2.29
N TYR A 245 13.08 -6.32 -1.53
CA TYR A 245 14.26 -5.64 -2.06
C TYR A 245 14.95 -6.45 -3.16
N ASN A 246 15.13 -7.74 -2.95
CA ASN A 246 15.77 -8.63 -3.92
C ASN A 246 14.96 -8.78 -5.21
N SER A 247 13.63 -8.70 -5.14
CA SER A 247 12.75 -8.79 -6.31
C SER A 247 12.79 -7.58 -7.23
N LEU A 248 13.24 -6.41 -6.76
CA LEU A 248 13.26 -5.14 -7.49
C LEU A 248 14.41 -5.08 -8.53
N THR A 249 14.53 -6.10 -9.37
CA THR A 249 15.70 -6.30 -10.26
C THR A 249 15.77 -5.32 -11.42
N ALA A 250 14.64 -4.75 -11.87
CA ALA A 250 14.59 -3.76 -12.94
C ALA A 250 14.63 -2.30 -12.43
N SER A 251 14.60 -2.08 -11.12
CA SER A 251 14.71 -0.74 -10.55
C SER A 251 16.13 -0.18 -10.77
N PRO A 252 16.28 1.03 -11.36
CA PRO A 252 17.58 1.63 -11.60
C PRO A 252 18.32 1.97 -10.30
N GLN A 253 17.60 2.16 -9.22
CA GLN A 253 18.15 2.39 -7.88
C GLN A 253 17.19 1.82 -6.84
N ARG A 254 17.62 0.79 -6.12
CA ARG A 254 16.89 0.22 -4.99
C ARG A 254 17.68 0.39 -3.69
N VAL A 255 16.98 0.73 -2.63
CA VAL A 255 17.56 0.93 -1.30
C VAL A 255 16.71 0.18 -0.27
N LEU A 256 17.37 -0.49 0.67
CA LEU A 256 16.74 -1.09 1.85
C LEU A 256 17.23 -0.32 3.09
N ILE A 257 16.29 0.21 3.86
CA ILE A 257 16.55 0.93 5.11
C ILE A 257 15.89 0.20 6.26
N TRP A 258 16.69 -0.12 7.28
CA TRP A 258 16.20 -0.65 8.54
C TRP A 258 15.97 0.47 9.54
N VAL A 259 14.84 0.47 10.23
CA VAL A 259 14.53 1.40 11.31
C VAL A 259 14.75 0.68 12.64
N PRO A 260 15.79 1.05 13.40
CA PRO A 260 16.14 0.37 14.64
C PRO A 260 14.99 0.38 15.65
N GLY A 261 14.70 -0.81 16.21
CA GLY A 261 13.69 -0.98 17.24
C GLY A 261 12.24 -0.78 16.83
N ALA A 262 11.97 -0.45 15.56
CA ALA A 262 10.62 -0.24 15.06
C ALA A 262 9.85 -1.57 14.90
N SER A 263 8.58 -1.56 15.32
CA SER A 263 7.58 -2.61 15.07
C SER A 263 6.88 -2.37 13.73
N HIS A 264 5.81 -3.14 13.45
CA HIS A 264 4.99 -2.97 12.25
C HIS A 264 4.28 -1.61 12.16
N TYR A 265 3.90 -1.08 13.31
CA TYR A 265 3.11 0.15 13.36
C TYR A 265 4.01 1.38 13.36
N LEU A 266 3.63 2.37 12.55
CA LEU A 266 4.22 3.71 12.59
C LEU A 266 3.66 4.45 13.81
N THR A 267 3.97 3.94 15.01
CA THR A 267 3.49 4.55 16.26
C THR A 267 4.01 5.98 16.39
N PRO A 268 3.19 6.93 16.89
CA PRO A 268 3.61 8.31 17.10
C PRO A 268 4.89 8.41 17.94
N GLY A 269 5.72 9.40 17.61
CA GLY A 269 6.97 9.66 18.30
C GLY A 269 8.21 9.29 17.48
N PRO A 270 9.33 8.96 18.11
CA PRO A 270 10.64 8.82 17.43
C PRO A 270 10.66 7.83 16.26
N ILE A 271 9.84 6.76 16.32
CA ILE A 271 9.77 5.77 15.24
C ILE A 271 9.10 6.36 14.00
N ALA A 272 7.93 6.99 14.14
CA ALA A 272 7.24 7.64 13.02
C ALA A 272 8.09 8.78 12.43
N GLU A 273 8.80 9.53 13.26
CA GLU A 273 9.75 10.57 12.84
C GLU A 273 10.93 9.99 12.06
N ALA A 274 11.46 8.83 12.50
CA ALA A 274 12.55 8.15 11.80
C ALA A 274 12.09 7.67 10.42
N TYR A 275 10.90 7.07 10.29
CA TYR A 275 10.32 6.72 9.00
C TYR A 275 10.15 7.96 8.11
N ALA A 276 9.54 9.02 8.62
CA ALA A 276 9.30 10.27 7.89
C ALA A 276 10.61 10.87 7.38
N LYS A 277 11.63 10.97 8.24
CA LYS A 277 12.95 11.51 7.89
C LYS A 277 13.61 10.70 6.78
N ASN A 278 13.63 9.36 6.90
CA ASN A 278 14.27 8.50 5.91
C ASN A 278 13.56 8.54 4.56
N VAL A 279 12.21 8.46 4.56
CA VAL A 279 11.38 8.55 3.34
C VAL A 279 11.60 9.89 2.65
N THR A 280 11.52 10.99 3.37
CA THR A 280 11.68 12.34 2.82
C THR A 280 13.08 12.55 2.25
N ALA A 281 14.13 12.18 3.01
CA ALA A 281 15.51 12.31 2.53
C ALA A 281 15.77 11.48 1.25
N TRP A 282 15.20 10.27 1.19
CA TRP A 282 15.32 9.43 0.00
C TRP A 282 14.58 10.03 -1.20
N LEU A 283 13.36 10.57 -1.00
CA LEU A 283 12.60 11.23 -2.06
C LEU A 283 13.30 12.47 -2.61
N VAL A 284 13.80 13.35 -1.75
CA VAL A 284 14.55 14.55 -2.16
C VAL A 284 15.72 14.19 -3.07
N LYS A 285 16.38 13.07 -2.81
CA LYS A 285 17.49 12.59 -3.64
C LYS A 285 17.03 12.00 -4.98
N ASN A 286 15.92 11.25 -5.00
CA ASN A 286 15.53 10.39 -6.14
C ASN A 286 14.40 10.98 -7.00
N MET A 287 13.61 11.88 -6.44
CA MET A 287 12.53 12.60 -7.12
C MET A 287 12.43 14.01 -6.51
N PRO A 288 13.41 14.91 -6.74
CA PRO A 288 13.37 16.25 -6.19
C PRO A 288 12.05 16.97 -6.51
N ALA A 289 11.47 17.68 -5.53
CA ALA A 289 10.28 18.46 -5.78
C ALA A 289 10.57 19.59 -6.78
N GLY A 290 9.67 19.77 -7.73
CA GLY A 290 9.77 20.80 -8.75
C GLY A 290 8.69 21.87 -8.60
N PRO A 291 8.91 23.09 -9.13
CA PRO A 291 7.86 24.09 -9.21
C PRO A 291 6.75 23.64 -10.16
N ARG A 292 5.52 24.07 -9.93
CA ARG A 292 4.45 23.97 -10.95
C ARG A 292 4.81 24.84 -12.15
N GLN A 293 4.73 24.26 -13.32
CA GLN A 293 4.85 24.98 -14.59
C GLN A 293 3.58 25.74 -14.93
#